data_d5f018470c56ac6f6983e7ea6880bb67
#
_entry.id   d5f018470c56ac6f6983e7ea6880bb67
#
_cell.length_a   1.000
_cell.length_b   1.000
_cell.length_c   1.000
_cell.angle_alpha   90.00
_cell.angle_beta   90.00
_cell.angle_gamma   90.00
#
_symmetry.space_group_name_H-M   'P 1'
#
loop_
_entity.id
_entity.type
_entity.pdbx_description
1 polymer ?
#
loop_
_entity_poly.entity_id
_entity_poly.type
_entity_poly.pdbx_seq_one_letter_code
_entity_poly.pdbx_strand_id
1 'polypeptide(L)'
;MSPCHGFKIFIVGANFALFGLICSLGNLIFIPIALLGLYKFKFIRNFCRDLVRLAWSFFIFSTQICGYQRTKFSFAGELGSASQIIIANHPSLLDVVFLVSLVRRANCVVKASLGKNIFLAPAIKACGYIPNTANEELLQKSIDALKSGESLIIFPEGTRTAGEIVFHKAAAYIAVNSAKQLVAVAIKMDPPSLKKHEPWYKTPSVMIKYEFKELFRLNLDGFCADRPNPIRARGLHAFISENYTKEFKQCTN
;
A
#
# COMPACT_ATOMS: atom_id res chain seq x y z
N MET A 1 -19.19 3.08 -28.93
CA MET A 1 -19.17 3.00 -27.44
C MET A 1 -20.61 3.11 -26.95
N SER A 2 -21.05 2.22 -26.06
CA SER A 2 -22.38 2.36 -25.46
C SER A 2 -22.43 3.63 -24.58
N PRO A 3 -23.57 4.32 -24.46
CA PRO A 3 -23.71 5.50 -23.59
C PRO A 3 -23.24 5.25 -22.15
N CYS A 4 -23.46 4.04 -21.63
CA CYS A 4 -22.99 3.62 -20.31
C CYS A 4 -21.45 3.57 -20.19
N HIS A 5 -20.74 3.24 -21.26
CA HIS A 5 -19.26 3.19 -21.22
C HIS A 5 -18.65 4.60 -21.21
N GLY A 6 -19.21 5.53 -22.02
CA GLY A 6 -18.78 6.93 -21.99
C GLY A 6 -18.99 7.59 -20.62
N PHE A 7 -20.09 7.30 -19.97
CA PHE A 7 -20.36 7.77 -18.61
C PHE A 7 -19.36 7.22 -17.59
N LYS A 8 -18.96 5.95 -17.70
CA LYS A 8 -17.92 5.38 -16.83
C LYS A 8 -16.55 6.04 -17.02
N ILE A 9 -16.15 6.33 -18.25
CA ILE A 9 -14.91 7.07 -18.52
C ILE A 9 -14.97 8.46 -17.86
N PHE A 10 -16.10 9.16 -17.98
CA PHE A 10 -16.30 10.46 -17.30
C PHE A 10 -16.13 10.34 -15.79
N ILE A 11 -16.76 9.35 -15.13
CA ILE A 11 -16.60 9.09 -13.69
C ILE A 11 -15.12 8.86 -13.33
N VAL A 12 -14.41 8.06 -14.11
CA VAL A 12 -12.97 7.83 -13.86
C VAL A 12 -12.17 9.11 -13.99
N GLY A 13 -12.41 9.90 -15.04
CA GLY A 13 -11.77 11.21 -15.22
C GLY A 13 -12.07 12.18 -14.06
N ALA A 14 -13.32 12.25 -13.62
CA ALA A 14 -13.74 13.06 -12.47
C ALA A 14 -13.01 12.59 -11.17
N ASN A 15 -12.87 11.28 -10.95
CA ASN A 15 -12.13 10.75 -9.82
C ASN A 15 -10.63 11.08 -9.90
N PHE A 16 -10.01 11.06 -11.09
CA PHE A 16 -8.63 11.52 -11.25
C PHE A 16 -8.49 13.03 -10.97
N ALA A 17 -9.44 13.83 -11.43
CA ALA A 17 -9.48 15.27 -11.11
C ALA A 17 -9.63 15.52 -9.61
N LEU A 18 -10.53 14.77 -8.95
CA LEU A 18 -10.71 14.82 -7.49
C LEU A 18 -9.42 14.42 -6.76
N PHE A 19 -8.74 13.35 -7.19
CA PHE A 19 -7.46 12.95 -6.65
C PHE A 19 -6.41 14.07 -6.75
N GLY A 20 -6.30 14.70 -7.92
CA GLY A 20 -5.40 15.83 -8.15
C GLY A 20 -5.76 17.03 -7.26
N LEU A 21 -7.04 17.34 -7.10
CA LEU A 21 -7.52 18.41 -6.22
C LEU A 21 -7.16 18.15 -4.75
N ILE A 22 -7.41 16.94 -4.25
CA ILE A 22 -7.03 16.53 -2.89
C ILE A 22 -5.53 16.70 -2.66
N CYS A 23 -4.70 16.24 -3.61
CA CYS A 23 -3.25 16.41 -3.52
C CYS A 23 -2.84 17.88 -3.53
N SER A 24 -3.46 18.71 -4.39
CA SER A 24 -3.15 20.13 -4.51
C SER A 24 -3.51 20.90 -3.24
N LEU A 25 -4.69 20.64 -2.67
CA LEU A 25 -5.10 21.22 -1.39
C LEU A 25 -4.21 20.74 -0.23
N GLY A 26 -3.88 19.45 -0.20
CA GLY A 26 -2.95 18.91 0.80
C GLY A 26 -1.56 19.55 0.75
N ASN A 27 -1.11 19.94 -0.45
CA ASN A 27 0.19 20.58 -0.64
C ASN A 27 0.29 21.96 0.02
N LEU A 28 -0.82 22.65 0.29
CA LEU A 28 -0.82 23.89 1.09
C LEU A 28 -0.27 23.64 2.51
N ILE A 29 -0.44 22.42 3.03
CA ILE A 29 0.06 22.01 4.35
C ILE A 29 1.42 21.28 4.21
N PHE A 30 1.53 20.36 3.26
CA PHE A 30 2.71 19.49 3.16
C PHE A 30 3.96 20.22 2.65
N ILE A 31 3.83 21.22 1.75
CA ILE A 31 4.97 21.98 1.25
C ILE A 31 5.68 22.76 2.37
N PRO A 32 5.00 23.58 3.19
CA PRO A 32 5.65 24.24 4.32
C PRO A 32 6.33 23.27 5.29
N ILE A 33 5.65 22.17 5.64
CA ILE A 33 6.21 21.13 6.53
C ILE A 33 7.49 20.51 5.93
N ALA A 34 7.46 20.24 4.63
CA ALA A 34 8.61 19.64 3.93
C ALA A 34 9.79 20.61 3.77
N LEU A 35 9.51 21.90 3.50
CA LEU A 35 10.55 22.92 3.34
C LEU A 35 11.20 23.30 4.67
N LEU A 36 10.41 23.48 5.73
CA LEU A 36 10.89 23.82 7.07
C LEU A 36 11.50 22.61 7.81
N GLY A 37 11.48 21.42 7.23
CA GLY A 37 12.04 20.23 7.86
C GLY A 37 11.25 19.70 9.06
N LEU A 38 10.00 20.17 9.26
CA LEU A 38 9.18 19.83 10.43
C LEU A 38 8.80 18.34 10.47
N TYR A 39 8.86 17.64 9.34
CA TYR A 39 8.67 16.18 9.24
C TYR A 39 9.69 15.36 10.07
N LYS A 40 10.79 15.97 10.54
CA LYS A 40 11.74 15.33 11.45
C LYS A 40 11.11 15.01 12.81
N PHE A 41 10.11 15.79 13.24
CA PHE A 41 9.37 15.54 14.48
C PHE A 41 8.31 14.45 14.28
N LYS A 42 8.35 13.39 15.10
CA LYS A 42 7.43 12.24 15.03
C LYS A 42 5.96 12.66 15.11
N PHE A 43 5.64 13.63 15.95
CA PHE A 43 4.27 14.16 16.09
C PHE A 43 3.76 14.73 14.77
N ILE A 44 4.57 15.55 14.08
CA ILE A 44 4.18 16.17 12.79
C ILE A 44 4.04 15.13 11.70
N ARG A 45 4.95 14.15 11.62
CA ARG A 45 4.80 13.02 10.69
C ARG A 45 3.49 12.26 10.91
N ASN A 46 3.15 11.99 12.16
CA ASN A 46 1.91 11.29 12.50
C ASN A 46 0.67 12.11 12.14
N PHE A 47 0.70 13.42 12.37
CA PHE A 47 -0.35 14.33 11.92
C PHE A 47 -0.51 14.30 10.39
N CYS A 48 0.59 14.38 9.64
CA CYS A 48 0.56 14.29 8.18
C CYS A 48 0.00 12.94 7.69
N ARG A 49 0.38 11.83 8.34
CA ARG A 49 -0.15 10.50 8.02
C ARG A 49 -1.64 10.36 8.34
N ASP A 50 -2.10 10.93 9.46
CA ASP A 50 -3.53 10.97 9.80
C ASP A 50 -4.32 11.79 8.76
N LEU A 51 -3.77 12.93 8.31
CA LEU A 51 -4.38 13.76 7.27
C LEU A 51 -4.46 13.02 5.92
N VAL A 52 -3.37 12.38 5.50
CA VAL A 52 -3.35 11.55 4.28
C VAL A 52 -4.35 10.40 4.37
N ARG A 53 -4.42 9.72 5.53
CA ARG A 53 -5.40 8.66 5.76
C ARG A 53 -6.83 9.15 5.59
N LEU A 54 -7.18 10.28 6.18
CA LEU A 54 -8.51 10.89 6.05
C LEU A 54 -8.83 11.29 4.61
N ALA A 55 -7.86 11.90 3.93
CA ALA A 55 -8.00 12.30 2.53
C ALA A 55 -8.26 11.08 1.61
N TRP A 56 -7.53 9.99 1.81
CA TRP A 56 -7.75 8.76 1.05
C TRP A 56 -9.03 8.04 1.43
N SER A 57 -9.44 8.05 2.70
CA SER A 57 -10.76 7.53 3.12
C SER A 57 -11.89 8.28 2.43
N PHE A 58 -11.81 9.62 2.37
CA PHE A 58 -12.77 10.46 1.64
C PHE A 58 -12.77 10.14 0.14
N PHE A 59 -11.58 10.01 -0.47
CA PHE A 59 -11.47 9.66 -1.89
C PHE A 59 -12.13 8.30 -2.19
N ILE A 60 -11.84 7.27 -1.39
CA ILE A 60 -12.44 5.93 -1.56
C ILE A 60 -13.96 5.99 -1.40
N PHE A 61 -14.45 6.70 -0.41
CA PHE A 61 -15.89 6.91 -0.20
C PHE A 61 -16.54 7.58 -1.42
N SER A 62 -15.91 8.61 -1.97
CA SER A 62 -16.39 9.28 -3.19
C SER A 62 -16.46 8.34 -4.39
N THR A 63 -15.43 7.49 -4.59
CA THR A 63 -15.42 6.51 -5.69
C THR A 63 -16.51 5.44 -5.53
N GLN A 64 -16.89 5.10 -4.29
CA GLN A 64 -18.01 4.18 -4.01
C GLN A 64 -19.36 4.82 -4.33
N ILE A 65 -19.60 6.06 -3.87
CA ILE A 65 -20.83 6.81 -4.16
C ILE A 65 -21.04 7.01 -5.66
N CYS A 66 -19.97 7.32 -6.39
CA CYS A 66 -20.03 7.45 -7.86
C CYS A 66 -20.23 6.11 -8.60
N GLY A 67 -20.36 5.00 -7.89
CA GLY A 67 -20.56 3.68 -8.48
C GLY A 67 -19.36 3.18 -9.30
N TYR A 68 -18.16 3.72 -9.05
CA TYR A 68 -16.93 3.26 -9.70
C TYR A 68 -16.50 1.90 -9.17
N GLN A 69 -16.52 1.73 -7.85
CA GLN A 69 -16.06 0.50 -7.20
C GLN A 69 -16.89 0.18 -5.94
N ARG A 70 -16.82 -1.07 -5.51
CA ARG A 70 -17.28 -1.55 -4.20
C ARG A 70 -16.16 -2.33 -3.54
N THR A 71 -15.96 -2.09 -2.25
CA THR A 71 -14.87 -2.71 -1.50
C THR A 71 -15.41 -3.59 -0.38
N LYS A 72 -14.81 -4.77 -0.22
CA LYS A 72 -15.04 -5.68 0.91
C LYS A 72 -13.72 -5.86 1.67
N PHE A 73 -13.78 -5.72 2.98
CA PHE A 73 -12.65 -5.95 3.87
C PHE A 73 -12.92 -7.15 4.77
N SER A 74 -11.94 -8.05 4.90
CA SER A 74 -12.03 -9.26 5.73
C SER A 74 -10.70 -9.43 6.47
N PHE A 75 -10.62 -8.82 7.66
CA PHE A 75 -9.45 -8.89 8.53
C PHE A 75 -9.82 -9.56 9.85
N ALA A 76 -8.93 -10.40 10.36
CA ALA A 76 -9.12 -11.09 11.63
C ALA A 76 -8.83 -10.20 12.85
N GLY A 77 -8.12 -9.09 12.66
CA GLY A 77 -7.75 -8.16 13.72
C GLY A 77 -7.36 -6.79 13.19
N GLU A 78 -6.97 -5.91 14.11
CA GLU A 78 -6.59 -4.54 13.80
C GLU A 78 -5.32 -4.48 12.95
N LEU A 79 -5.30 -3.55 11.98
CA LEU A 79 -4.13 -3.21 11.18
C LEU A 79 -3.48 -1.94 11.73
N GLY A 80 -2.13 -1.92 11.72
CA GLY A 80 -1.38 -0.75 12.17
C GLY A 80 -0.91 -0.80 13.61
N SER A 81 -0.88 -1.99 14.22
CA SER A 81 -0.26 -2.20 15.54
C SER A 81 1.23 -1.84 15.52
N ALA A 82 1.78 -1.56 16.71
CA ALA A 82 3.18 -1.21 16.84
C ALA A 82 4.11 -2.30 16.31
N SER A 83 5.09 -1.89 15.50
CA SER A 83 6.07 -2.80 14.85
C SER A 83 5.42 -3.88 13.98
N GLN A 84 4.25 -3.60 13.41
CA GLN A 84 3.56 -4.49 12.47
C GLN A 84 4.00 -4.18 11.04
N ILE A 85 4.38 -5.21 10.29
CA ILE A 85 4.59 -5.12 8.85
C ILE A 85 3.37 -5.71 8.11
N ILE A 86 2.81 -4.93 7.20
CA ILE A 86 1.66 -5.31 6.37
C ILE A 86 2.17 -5.49 4.94
N ILE A 87 2.06 -6.70 4.42
CA ILE A 87 2.44 -7.03 3.04
C ILE A 87 1.19 -7.29 2.20
N ALA A 88 1.22 -6.89 0.94
CA ALA A 88 0.13 -7.16 -0.01
C ALA A 88 0.67 -7.33 -1.44
N ASN A 89 -0.08 -8.06 -2.28
CA ASN A 89 0.09 -8.00 -3.73
C ASN A 89 -0.44 -6.67 -4.27
N HIS A 90 -0.07 -6.32 -5.51
CA HIS A 90 -0.29 -4.98 -6.04
C HIS A 90 -0.99 -4.98 -7.43
N PRO A 91 -2.25 -5.44 -7.54
CA PRO A 91 -2.94 -5.55 -8.82
C PRO A 91 -3.28 -4.19 -9.46
N SER A 92 -3.49 -3.12 -8.68
CA SER A 92 -4.02 -1.85 -9.15
C SER A 92 -3.22 -0.63 -8.66
N LEU A 93 -3.43 0.49 -9.33
CA LEU A 93 -2.87 1.79 -8.90
C LEU A 93 -3.42 2.23 -7.51
N LEU A 94 -4.65 1.83 -7.17
CA LEU A 94 -5.35 2.30 -5.97
C LEU A 94 -5.03 1.50 -4.70
N ASP A 95 -4.32 0.39 -4.78
CA ASP A 95 -4.08 -0.50 -3.62
C ASP A 95 -3.39 0.20 -2.46
N VAL A 96 -2.40 1.06 -2.77
CA VAL A 96 -1.71 1.89 -1.77
C VAL A 96 -2.70 2.84 -1.09
N VAL A 97 -3.59 3.47 -1.88
CA VAL A 97 -4.60 4.41 -1.37
C VAL A 97 -5.54 3.70 -0.40
N PHE A 98 -5.99 2.49 -0.74
CA PHE A 98 -6.82 1.66 0.13
C PHE A 98 -6.10 1.30 1.43
N LEU A 99 -4.90 0.72 1.38
CA LEU A 99 -4.21 0.29 2.59
C LEU A 99 -3.83 1.47 3.49
N VAL A 100 -3.38 2.59 2.93
CA VAL A 100 -3.07 3.80 3.72
C VAL A 100 -4.33 4.40 4.34
N SER A 101 -5.50 4.29 3.70
CA SER A 101 -6.77 4.76 4.28
C SER A 101 -7.22 3.91 5.48
N LEU A 102 -6.86 2.63 5.50
CA LEU A 102 -7.24 1.69 6.56
C LEU A 102 -6.31 1.75 7.76
N VAL A 103 -5.01 1.89 7.51
CA VAL A 103 -3.97 1.74 8.54
C VAL A 103 -3.60 3.09 9.14
N ARG A 104 -3.91 3.26 10.42
CA ARG A 104 -3.62 4.51 11.13
C ARG A 104 -2.11 4.73 11.27
N ARG A 105 -1.64 5.92 10.88
CA ARG A 105 -0.24 6.38 11.03
C ARG A 105 0.82 5.45 10.43
N ALA A 106 0.43 4.59 9.49
CA ALA A 106 1.38 3.69 8.85
C ALA A 106 2.47 4.45 8.10
N ASN A 107 3.67 3.93 8.19
CA ASN A 107 4.70 4.22 7.21
C ASN A 107 4.45 3.37 5.95
N CYS A 108 4.93 3.80 4.82
CA CYS A 108 4.72 3.10 3.55
C CYS A 108 5.97 3.14 2.69
N VAL A 109 6.32 2.00 2.10
CA VAL A 109 7.33 1.96 1.05
C VAL A 109 6.68 2.39 -0.25
N VAL A 110 7.20 3.46 -0.86
CA VAL A 110 6.65 4.06 -2.08
C VAL A 110 7.65 4.05 -3.22
N LYS A 111 7.17 4.02 -4.46
CA LYS A 111 8.06 4.08 -5.64
C LYS A 111 8.91 5.35 -5.60
N ALA A 112 10.23 5.23 -5.73
CA ALA A 112 11.17 6.35 -5.62
C ALA A 112 10.86 7.50 -6.60
N SER A 113 10.36 7.19 -7.82
CA SER A 113 9.98 8.21 -8.81
C SER A 113 8.82 9.10 -8.36
N LEU A 114 7.98 8.67 -7.41
CA LEU A 114 6.89 9.50 -6.86
C LEU A 114 7.43 10.68 -6.05
N GLY A 115 8.64 10.58 -5.50
CA GLY A 115 9.34 11.70 -4.87
C GLY A 115 9.72 12.86 -5.81
N LYS A 116 9.55 12.68 -7.13
CA LYS A 116 9.72 13.73 -8.16
C LYS A 116 8.39 14.28 -8.67
N ASN A 117 7.27 13.68 -8.29
CA ASN A 117 5.94 14.12 -8.71
C ASN A 117 5.50 15.34 -7.88
N ILE A 118 5.19 16.46 -8.53
CA ILE A 118 4.87 17.73 -7.86
C ILE A 118 3.64 17.66 -6.94
N PHE A 119 2.70 16.74 -7.21
CA PHE A 119 1.50 16.57 -6.40
C PHE A 119 1.73 15.67 -5.19
N LEU A 120 2.62 14.67 -5.29
CA LEU A 120 2.80 13.65 -4.26
C LEU A 120 4.06 13.83 -3.43
N ALA A 121 5.13 14.40 -4.01
CA ALA A 121 6.42 14.53 -3.34
C ALA A 121 6.37 15.26 -1.99
N PRO A 122 5.61 16.39 -1.84
CA PRO A 122 5.52 17.08 -0.55
C PRO A 122 4.88 16.19 0.54
N ALA A 123 3.79 15.49 0.20
CA ALA A 123 3.11 14.58 1.12
C ALA A 123 4.01 13.39 1.51
N ILE A 124 4.70 12.78 0.53
CA ILE A 124 5.65 11.68 0.76
C ILE A 124 6.73 12.10 1.76
N LYS A 125 7.31 13.31 1.56
CA LYS A 125 8.34 13.85 2.44
C LYS A 125 7.81 14.20 3.82
N ALA A 126 6.65 14.87 3.89
CA ALA A 126 6.01 15.28 5.15
C ALA A 126 5.58 14.07 5.99
N CYS A 127 5.10 12.99 5.37
CA CYS A 127 4.76 11.73 6.04
C CYS A 127 5.99 10.88 6.40
N GLY A 128 7.18 11.20 5.86
CA GLY A 128 8.38 10.40 6.02
C GLY A 128 8.24 8.99 5.43
N TYR A 129 7.53 8.86 4.30
CA TYR A 129 7.42 7.60 3.58
C TYR A 129 8.76 7.18 2.99
N ILE A 130 9.00 5.88 2.90
CA ILE A 130 10.30 5.32 2.53
C ILE A 130 10.34 5.08 1.03
N PRO A 131 11.27 5.72 0.28
CA PRO A 131 11.39 5.47 -1.15
C PRO A 131 11.94 4.06 -1.41
N ASN A 132 11.33 3.35 -2.36
CA ASN A 132 11.85 2.07 -2.85
C ASN A 132 13.03 2.31 -3.79
N THR A 133 14.21 2.32 -3.23
CA THR A 133 15.49 2.49 -3.94
C THR A 133 16.16 1.16 -4.23
N ALA A 134 15.57 0.05 -3.76
CA ALA A 134 16.07 -1.33 -3.92
C ALA A 134 17.52 -1.52 -3.41
N ASN A 135 17.95 -0.72 -2.46
CA ASN A 135 19.28 -0.73 -1.88
C ASN A 135 19.25 -0.89 -0.35
N GLU A 136 20.40 -0.87 0.27
CA GLU A 136 20.60 -0.99 1.71
C GLU A 136 19.86 0.11 2.51
N GLU A 137 19.73 1.30 1.95
CA GLU A 137 19.02 2.42 2.55
C GLU A 137 17.54 2.11 2.78
N LEU A 138 16.86 1.45 1.81
CA LEU A 138 15.49 0.98 1.97
C LEU A 138 15.38 0.01 3.16
N LEU A 139 16.30 -0.96 3.23
CA LEU A 139 16.30 -1.95 4.31
C LEU A 139 16.49 -1.29 5.67
N GLN A 140 17.49 -0.43 5.80
CA GLN A 140 17.81 0.24 7.06
C GLN A 140 16.67 1.14 7.53
N LYS A 141 16.13 2.01 6.67
CA LYS A 141 15.00 2.89 7.01
C LYS A 141 13.75 2.11 7.41
N SER A 142 13.48 0.99 6.76
CA SER A 142 12.34 0.13 7.08
C SER A 142 12.51 -0.56 8.43
N ILE A 143 13.71 -1.05 8.72
CA ILE A 143 14.08 -1.66 10.00
C ILE A 143 13.96 -0.63 11.13
N ASP A 144 14.50 0.58 10.94
CA ASP A 144 14.47 1.64 11.95
C ASP A 144 13.03 2.10 12.24
N ALA A 145 12.20 2.23 11.21
CA ALA A 145 10.79 2.56 11.36
C ALA A 145 10.06 1.52 12.24
N LEU A 146 10.21 0.23 11.94
CA LEU A 146 9.58 -0.85 12.71
C LEU A 146 10.13 -0.92 14.15
N LYS A 147 11.45 -0.78 14.35
CA LYS A 147 12.08 -0.75 15.67
C LYS A 147 11.61 0.44 16.52
N SER A 148 11.29 1.58 15.89
CA SER A 148 10.72 2.76 16.57
C SER A 148 9.24 2.61 16.91
N GLY A 149 8.62 1.45 16.62
CA GLY A 149 7.21 1.14 16.89
C GLY A 149 6.26 1.64 15.79
N GLU A 150 6.75 2.07 14.64
CA GLU A 150 5.89 2.40 13.50
C GLU A 150 5.37 1.11 12.85
N SER A 151 4.16 1.14 12.27
CA SER A 151 3.70 0.11 11.33
C SER A 151 4.17 0.43 9.92
N LEU A 152 4.41 -0.60 9.10
CA LEU A 152 4.93 -0.44 7.74
C LEU A 152 4.09 -1.19 6.72
N ILE A 153 3.64 -0.49 5.68
CA ILE A 153 3.01 -1.09 4.50
C ILE A 153 4.07 -1.27 3.42
N ILE A 154 4.17 -2.47 2.88
CA ILE A 154 5.09 -2.80 1.79
C ILE A 154 4.43 -3.72 0.77
N PHE A 155 4.65 -3.44 -0.51
CA PHE A 155 4.28 -4.29 -1.63
C PHE A 155 5.53 -5.03 -2.12
N PRO A 156 5.70 -6.32 -1.75
CA PRO A 156 6.96 -7.02 -2.02
C PRO A 156 7.28 -7.25 -3.50
N GLU A 157 6.31 -7.04 -4.39
CA GLU A 157 6.53 -7.06 -5.84
C GLU A 157 7.36 -5.87 -6.34
N GLY A 158 7.46 -4.79 -5.56
CA GLY A 158 8.16 -3.56 -5.95
C GLY A 158 7.53 -2.79 -7.11
N THR A 159 6.53 -3.35 -7.76
CA THR A 159 5.75 -2.77 -8.87
C THR A 159 4.34 -3.37 -8.88
N ARG A 160 3.42 -2.79 -9.68
CA ARG A 160 2.11 -3.40 -9.88
C ARG A 160 2.22 -4.76 -10.55
N THR A 161 1.42 -5.72 -10.11
CA THR A 161 1.34 -7.09 -10.65
C THR A 161 1.11 -7.06 -12.17
N ALA A 162 1.95 -7.76 -12.92
CA ALA A 162 1.88 -7.82 -14.38
C ALA A 162 1.95 -9.28 -14.88
N GLY A 163 1.20 -10.18 -14.26
CA GLY A 163 1.20 -11.62 -14.51
C GLY A 163 1.24 -12.39 -13.20
N GLU A 164 2.16 -13.31 -13.05
CA GLU A 164 2.36 -14.03 -11.79
C GLU A 164 2.87 -13.09 -10.69
N ILE A 165 2.42 -13.37 -9.46
CA ILE A 165 2.87 -12.65 -8.27
C ILE A 165 4.26 -13.16 -7.89
N VAL A 166 5.26 -12.29 -8.00
CA VAL A 166 6.64 -12.59 -7.62
C VAL A 166 7.10 -11.62 -6.54
N PHE A 167 7.42 -12.13 -5.38
CA PHE A 167 7.86 -11.32 -4.25
C PHE A 167 9.37 -11.24 -4.14
N HIS A 168 9.89 -10.06 -3.86
CA HIS A 168 11.29 -9.84 -3.49
C HIS A 168 11.53 -10.21 -2.02
N LYS A 169 12.71 -10.72 -1.73
CA LYS A 169 13.11 -11.18 -0.38
C LYS A 169 13.20 -10.06 0.66
N ALA A 170 13.27 -8.80 0.23
CA ALA A 170 13.46 -7.64 1.10
C ALA A 170 12.40 -7.55 2.20
N ALA A 171 11.12 -7.79 1.90
CA ALA A 171 10.04 -7.73 2.89
C ALA A 171 10.22 -8.76 4.01
N ALA A 172 10.60 -10.00 3.68
CA ALA A 172 10.86 -11.03 4.66
C ALA A 172 12.11 -10.72 5.51
N TYR A 173 13.16 -10.16 4.89
CA TYR A 173 14.36 -9.75 5.61
C TYR A 173 14.08 -8.62 6.60
N ILE A 174 13.34 -7.58 6.18
CA ILE A 174 12.92 -6.48 7.05
C ILE A 174 12.07 -7.03 8.21
N ALA A 175 11.10 -7.89 7.91
CA ALA A 175 10.20 -8.46 8.90
C ALA A 175 10.95 -9.19 10.01
N VAL A 176 11.83 -10.13 9.65
CA VAL A 176 12.60 -10.94 10.62
C VAL A 176 13.53 -10.10 11.50
N ASN A 177 14.06 -8.98 10.97
CA ASN A 177 15.03 -8.16 11.71
C ASN A 177 14.38 -7.10 12.61
N SER A 178 13.07 -6.81 12.47
CA SER A 178 12.51 -5.64 13.13
C SER A 178 11.02 -5.68 13.44
N ALA A 179 10.23 -6.52 12.77
CA ALA A 179 8.80 -6.57 13.02
C ALA A 179 8.46 -7.57 14.14
N LYS A 180 7.47 -7.22 14.97
CA LYS A 180 6.85 -8.14 15.94
C LYS A 180 5.80 -9.01 15.28
N GLN A 181 5.09 -8.45 14.32
CA GLN A 181 4.00 -9.13 13.64
C GLN A 181 4.02 -8.85 12.14
N LEU A 182 3.74 -9.87 11.34
CA LEU A 182 3.51 -9.76 9.92
C LEU A 182 2.04 -10.09 9.61
N VAL A 183 1.39 -9.23 8.83
CA VAL A 183 0.06 -9.45 8.29
C VAL A 183 0.14 -9.48 6.77
N ALA A 184 -0.35 -10.56 6.17
CA ALA A 184 -0.42 -10.73 4.72
C ALA A 184 -1.84 -10.48 4.23
N VAL A 185 -1.99 -9.57 3.27
CA VAL A 185 -3.28 -9.16 2.70
C VAL A 185 -3.33 -9.52 1.22
N ALA A 186 -4.26 -10.37 0.83
CA ALA A 186 -4.58 -10.59 -0.58
C ALA A 186 -5.54 -9.51 -1.07
N ILE A 187 -5.19 -8.90 -2.18
CA ILE A 187 -6.02 -7.91 -2.89
C ILE A 187 -6.51 -8.54 -4.19
N LYS A 188 -7.83 -8.74 -4.29
CA LYS A 188 -8.49 -9.21 -5.50
C LYS A 188 -9.31 -8.08 -6.10
N MET A 189 -9.34 -8.03 -7.42
CA MET A 189 -10.04 -6.99 -8.17
C MET A 189 -10.72 -7.60 -9.39
N ASP A 190 -12.06 -7.45 -9.47
CA ASP A 190 -12.88 -7.95 -10.57
C ASP A 190 -13.95 -6.93 -10.99
N PRO A 191 -14.02 -6.57 -12.28
CA PRO A 191 -13.02 -6.80 -13.33
C PRO A 191 -11.73 -5.99 -13.09
N PRO A 192 -10.60 -6.41 -13.71
CA PRO A 192 -9.34 -5.70 -13.62
C PRO A 192 -9.41 -4.29 -14.18
N SER A 193 -8.76 -3.32 -13.49
CA SER A 193 -8.70 -1.91 -13.91
C SER A 193 -7.43 -1.23 -13.39
N LEU A 194 -6.96 -0.21 -14.10
CA LEU A 194 -5.77 0.55 -13.73
C LEU A 194 -4.51 -0.33 -13.51
N LYS A 195 -4.40 -1.37 -14.32
CA LYS A 195 -3.22 -2.25 -14.32
C LYS A 195 -1.95 -1.51 -14.75
N LYS A 196 -0.83 -2.17 -14.58
CA LYS A 196 0.46 -1.68 -15.11
C LYS A 196 0.37 -1.53 -16.63
N HIS A 197 0.83 -0.38 -17.14
CA HIS A 197 0.80 -0.03 -18.57
C HIS A 197 -0.59 0.16 -19.21
N GLU A 198 -1.67 0.12 -18.42
CA GLU A 198 -3.00 0.47 -18.95
C GLU A 198 -3.28 1.96 -18.80
N PRO A 199 -3.82 2.60 -19.86
CA PRO A 199 -4.27 3.98 -19.75
C PRO A 199 -5.52 4.07 -18.85
N TRP A 200 -5.66 5.18 -18.15
CA TRP A 200 -6.73 5.39 -17.15
C TRP A 200 -8.15 5.33 -17.75
N TYR A 201 -8.31 5.64 -19.04
CA TYR A 201 -9.60 5.60 -19.75
C TYR A 201 -10.01 4.19 -20.17
N LYS A 202 -9.11 3.19 -20.09
CA LYS A 202 -9.44 1.78 -20.31
C LYS A 202 -10.07 1.22 -19.04
N THR A 203 -11.31 1.65 -18.78
CA THR A 203 -12.07 1.24 -17.59
C THR A 203 -13.17 0.25 -17.97
N PRO A 204 -13.50 -0.73 -17.10
CA PRO A 204 -14.64 -1.62 -17.30
C PRO A 204 -15.97 -0.86 -17.35
N SER A 205 -16.92 -1.38 -18.12
CA SER A 205 -18.30 -0.83 -18.16
C SER A 205 -19.11 -1.15 -16.90
N VAL A 206 -18.68 -2.15 -16.12
CA VAL A 206 -19.31 -2.57 -14.86
C VAL A 206 -18.55 -2.02 -13.64
N MET A 207 -19.20 -2.06 -12.49
CA MET A 207 -18.62 -1.65 -11.21
C MET A 207 -17.51 -2.63 -10.79
N ILE A 208 -16.38 -2.11 -10.38
CA ILE A 208 -15.23 -2.90 -9.93
C ILE A 208 -15.46 -3.37 -8.49
N LYS A 209 -15.24 -4.65 -8.25
CA LYS A 209 -15.27 -5.23 -6.89
C LYS A 209 -13.86 -5.41 -6.40
N TYR A 210 -13.53 -4.76 -5.29
CA TYR A 210 -12.27 -4.96 -4.57
C TYR A 210 -12.54 -5.83 -3.34
N GLU A 211 -11.70 -6.83 -3.13
CA GLU A 211 -11.68 -7.62 -1.91
C GLU A 211 -10.28 -7.59 -1.30
N PHE A 212 -10.23 -7.16 -0.04
CA PHE A 212 -9.03 -7.16 0.79
C PHE A 212 -9.22 -8.21 1.87
N LYS A 213 -8.49 -9.31 1.77
CA LYS A 213 -8.59 -10.46 2.67
C LYS A 213 -7.28 -10.68 3.40
N GLU A 214 -7.33 -10.79 4.72
CA GLU A 214 -6.18 -11.28 5.49
C GLU A 214 -5.96 -12.76 5.15
N LEU A 215 -4.77 -13.08 4.63
CA LEU A 215 -4.38 -14.46 4.36
C LEU A 215 -3.88 -15.16 5.63
N PHE A 216 -3.03 -14.46 6.35
CA PHE A 216 -2.52 -14.92 7.62
C PHE A 216 -1.95 -13.74 8.42
N ARG A 217 -1.84 -13.97 9.73
CA ARG A 217 -1.21 -13.10 10.69
C ARG A 217 -0.20 -13.92 11.48
N LEU A 218 1.06 -13.50 11.48
CA LEU A 218 2.16 -14.24 12.05
C LEU A 218 2.89 -13.41 13.11
N ASN A 219 3.01 -13.94 14.33
CA ASN A 219 3.93 -13.39 15.31
C ASN A 219 5.36 -13.84 14.96
N LEU A 220 6.27 -12.89 14.84
CA LEU A 220 7.63 -13.14 14.38
C LEU A 220 8.62 -13.43 15.52
N ASP A 221 8.26 -13.14 16.76
CA ASP A 221 9.14 -13.40 17.92
C ASP A 221 9.47 -14.91 18.06
N GLY A 222 8.49 -15.77 17.77
CA GLY A 222 8.65 -17.23 17.81
C GLY A 222 8.95 -17.89 16.46
N PHE A 223 8.92 -17.16 15.35
CA PHE A 223 9.08 -17.78 14.01
C PHE A 223 10.51 -18.25 13.79
N CYS A 224 10.74 -19.58 13.83
CA CYS A 224 12.07 -20.19 13.66
C CYS A 224 13.15 -19.49 14.50
N ALA A 225 12.85 -19.18 15.76
CA ALA A 225 13.71 -18.37 16.64
C ALA A 225 15.08 -19.03 16.92
N ASP A 226 15.17 -20.35 16.74
CA ASP A 226 16.37 -21.18 16.85
C ASP A 226 17.36 -21.00 15.68
N ARG A 227 16.94 -20.33 14.60
CA ARG A 227 17.74 -20.20 13.38
C ARG A 227 18.28 -18.78 13.18
N PRO A 228 19.47 -18.63 12.54
CA PRO A 228 19.99 -17.32 12.15
C PRO A 228 19.04 -16.54 11.24
N ASN A 229 19.01 -15.21 11.39
CA ASN A 229 18.11 -14.32 10.63
C ASN A 229 18.11 -14.54 9.10
N PRO A 230 19.23 -14.81 8.42
CA PRO A 230 19.20 -15.08 6.98
C PRO A 230 18.40 -16.35 6.61
N ILE A 231 18.44 -17.38 7.47
CA ILE A 231 17.69 -18.63 7.26
C ILE A 231 16.20 -18.38 7.58
N ARG A 232 15.90 -17.68 8.68
CA ARG A 232 14.54 -17.25 9.03
C ARG A 232 13.90 -16.45 7.89
N ALA A 233 14.62 -15.49 7.30
CA ALA A 233 14.15 -14.66 6.21
C ALA A 233 13.85 -15.47 4.93
N ARG A 234 14.69 -16.48 4.61
CA ARG A 234 14.40 -17.40 3.49
C ARG A 234 13.15 -18.24 3.74
N GLY A 235 13.02 -18.80 4.94
CA GLY A 235 11.84 -19.56 5.34
C GLY A 235 10.56 -18.73 5.31
N LEU A 236 10.61 -17.50 5.84
CA LEU A 236 9.49 -16.57 5.81
C LEU A 236 9.11 -16.19 4.37
N HIS A 237 10.09 -15.90 3.52
CA HIS A 237 9.85 -15.59 2.11
C HIS A 237 9.17 -16.76 1.37
N ALA A 238 9.63 -18.00 1.58
CA ALA A 238 9.01 -19.18 0.99
C ALA A 238 7.57 -19.36 1.50
N PHE A 239 7.34 -19.22 2.80
CA PHE A 239 6.02 -19.30 3.42
C PHE A 239 5.05 -18.26 2.84
N ILE A 240 5.48 -17.00 2.71
CA ILE A 240 4.69 -15.92 2.10
C ILE A 240 4.33 -16.30 0.66
N SER A 241 5.31 -16.65 -0.16
CA SER A 241 5.13 -16.97 -1.58
C SER A 241 4.18 -18.13 -1.80
N GLU A 242 4.30 -19.19 -0.98
CA GLU A 242 3.42 -20.36 -1.06
C GLU A 242 1.97 -20.03 -0.74
N ASN A 243 1.70 -19.23 0.31
CA ASN A 243 0.34 -18.86 0.70
C ASN A 243 -0.33 -17.98 -0.36
N TYR A 244 0.39 -17.02 -0.95
CA TYR A 244 -0.17 -16.23 -2.05
C TYR A 244 -0.41 -17.09 -3.29
N THR A 245 0.50 -17.98 -3.63
CA THR A 245 0.32 -18.92 -4.76
C THR A 245 -0.92 -19.78 -4.57
N LYS A 246 -1.15 -20.32 -3.37
CA LYS A 246 -2.36 -21.11 -3.06
C LYS A 246 -3.64 -20.27 -3.21
N GLU A 247 -3.68 -19.05 -2.65
CA GLU A 247 -4.85 -18.19 -2.70
C GLU A 247 -5.23 -17.78 -4.13
N PHE A 248 -4.25 -17.52 -5.00
CA PHE A 248 -4.51 -17.06 -6.36
C PHE A 248 -4.67 -18.20 -7.38
N LYS A 249 -4.09 -19.39 -7.15
CA LYS A 249 -4.35 -20.58 -7.98
C LYS A 249 -5.75 -21.15 -7.79
N GLN A 250 -6.28 -21.13 -6.55
CA GLN A 250 -7.65 -21.61 -6.27
C GLN A 250 -8.75 -20.79 -6.96
N CYS A 251 -8.45 -19.60 -7.47
CA CYS A 251 -9.42 -18.76 -8.18
C CYS A 251 -9.42 -18.96 -9.69
N THR A 252 -8.57 -19.86 -10.23
CA THR A 252 -8.45 -20.11 -11.68
C THR A 252 -9.18 -21.40 -12.11
N ASN A 253 -9.76 -22.13 -11.18
CA ASN A 253 -10.67 -23.26 -11.38
C ASN A 253 -12.11 -22.81 -11.05
#